data_811959650e05a8aa29ad9113183d1e8c
#
_entry.id   811959650e05a8aa29ad9113183d1e8c
#
_cell.length_a   1.000
_cell.length_b   1.000
_cell.length_c   1.000
_cell.angle_alpha   90.00
_cell.angle_beta   90.00
_cell.angle_gamma   90.00
#
_symmetry.space_group_name_H-M   'P 1'
#
loop_
_entity.id
_entity.type
_entity.pdbx_description
1 polymer ?
#
loop_
_entity_poly.entity_id
_entity_poly.type
_entity_poly.pdbx_seq_one_letter_code
_entity_poly.pdbx_strand_id
1 'polypeptide(L)' 'MATQKLDFRGMSCPMPIMKTSIAIKKATSGDVFEVVCDDAGFEPDVRAWCKETGNILTEINKSGKDTTAVITKK' A
#
# COMPACT_ATOMS: atom_id res chain seq x y z
N MET A 1 7.75 -9.74 13.36
CA MET A 1 7.12 -9.05 12.25
C MET A 1 6.24 -7.93 12.76
N ALA A 2 6.33 -6.78 12.13
CA ALA A 2 5.59 -5.59 12.57
C ALA A 2 4.49 -5.26 11.56
N THR A 3 3.39 -4.68 12.05
CA THR A 3 2.33 -4.16 11.21
C THR A 3 2.31 -2.65 11.35
N GLN A 4 2.42 -1.93 10.25
CA GLN A 4 2.38 -0.48 10.23
C GLN A 4 1.17 -0.01 9.44
N LYS A 5 0.55 1.06 9.93
CA LYS A 5 -0.57 1.68 9.24
C LYS A 5 -0.12 2.98 8.60
N LEU A 6 -0.38 3.12 7.32
CA LEU A 6 -0.03 4.31 6.55
C LEU A 6 -1.31 4.94 6.02
N ASP A 7 -1.60 6.15 6.47
CA ASP A 7 -2.79 6.86 6.06
C ASP A 7 -2.42 7.92 5.03
N PHE A 8 -2.76 7.64 3.78
CA PHE A 8 -2.48 8.54 2.66
C PHE A 8 -3.75 9.12 2.05
N ARG A 9 -4.82 9.19 2.85
CA ARG A 9 -6.06 9.83 2.39
C ARG A 9 -5.79 11.30 2.12
N GLY A 10 -6.41 11.83 1.09
CA GLY A 10 -6.18 13.21 0.65
C GLY A 10 -5.03 13.37 -0.32
N MET A 11 -4.27 12.30 -0.58
CA MET A 11 -3.17 12.35 -1.54
C MET A 11 -3.61 11.77 -2.88
N SER A 12 -3.08 12.34 -3.96
CA SER A 12 -3.36 11.88 -5.32
C SER A 12 -2.22 11.03 -5.85
N CYS A 13 -2.54 10.08 -6.74
CA CYS A 13 -1.54 9.31 -7.47
C CYS A 13 -0.57 10.28 -8.17
N PRO A 14 0.77 10.02 -8.13
CA PRO A 14 1.42 8.80 -7.66
C PRO A 14 1.93 8.85 -6.20
N MET A 15 1.57 9.87 -5.45
CA MET A 15 2.14 10.08 -4.11
C MET A 15 1.92 8.90 -3.14
N PRO A 16 0.72 8.30 -3.06
CA PRO A 16 0.53 7.15 -2.15
C PRO A 16 1.49 6.00 -2.45
N ILE A 17 1.69 5.68 -3.71
CA ILE A 17 2.59 4.58 -4.11
C ILE A 17 4.04 4.96 -3.82
N MET A 18 4.44 6.19 -4.08
CA MET A 18 5.80 6.65 -3.80
C MET A 18 6.11 6.57 -2.31
N LYS A 19 5.20 7.03 -1.48
CA LYS A 19 5.40 6.99 -0.02
C LYS A 19 5.39 5.57 0.51
N THR A 20 4.52 4.71 -0.04
CA THR A 20 4.49 3.30 0.31
C THR A 20 5.81 2.63 -0.05
N SER A 21 6.35 2.92 -1.22
CA SER A 21 7.63 2.38 -1.66
C SER A 21 8.76 2.75 -0.71
N ILE A 22 8.80 4.02 -0.30
CA ILE A 22 9.83 4.49 0.63
C ILE A 22 9.72 3.76 1.97
N ALA A 23 8.51 3.64 2.51
CA ALA A 23 8.29 2.99 3.80
C ALA A 23 8.68 1.50 3.75
N ILE A 24 8.29 0.81 2.69
CA ILE A 24 8.56 -0.62 2.56
C ILE A 24 10.04 -0.90 2.34
N LYS A 25 10.75 -0.03 1.64
CA LYS A 25 12.21 -0.21 1.44
C LYS A 25 12.98 -0.20 2.75
N LYS A 26 12.49 0.52 3.73
CA LYS A 26 13.13 0.61 5.05
C LYS A 26 12.74 -0.53 5.98
N ALA A 27 11.78 -1.33 5.59
CA ALA A 27 11.23 -2.38 6.43
C ALA A 27 12.01 -3.69 6.30
N THR A 28 11.71 -4.62 7.18
CA THR A 28 12.29 -5.96 7.16
C THR A 28 11.36 -6.90 6.39
N SER A 29 11.95 -7.86 5.70
CA SER A 29 11.18 -8.90 4.99
C SER A 29 10.16 -9.53 5.93
N GLY A 30 8.92 -9.61 5.49
CA GLY A 30 7.82 -10.15 6.28
C GLY A 30 7.00 -9.10 7.02
N ASP A 31 7.46 -7.86 7.09
CA ASP A 31 6.68 -6.78 7.71
C ASP A 31 5.43 -6.50 6.89
N VAL A 32 4.35 -6.16 7.60
CA VAL A 32 3.03 -5.95 7.02
C VAL A 32 2.67 -4.46 7.09
N PHE A 33 2.09 -3.96 6.01
CA PHE A 33 1.66 -2.56 5.93
C PHE A 33 0.19 -2.50 5.55
N GLU A 34 -0.58 -1.72 6.32
CA GLU A 34 -1.96 -1.41 5.96
C GLU A 34 -1.96 0.01 5.43
N VAL A 35 -2.16 0.15 4.13
CA VAL A 35 -2.09 1.45 3.45
C VAL A 35 -3.50 1.85 3.04
N VAL A 36 -3.97 2.98 3.56
CA VAL A 36 -5.30 3.50 3.21
C VAL A 36 -5.17 4.74 2.35
N CYS A 37 -5.97 4.79 1.29
CA CYS A 37 -6.00 5.91 0.36
C CYS A 37 -7.40 6.08 -0.18
N ASP A 38 -7.79 7.31 -0.48
CA ASP A 38 -9.12 7.58 -1.02
C ASP A 38 -9.11 7.98 -2.49
N ASP A 39 -7.99 7.83 -3.16
CA ASP A 39 -7.87 8.12 -4.59
C ASP A 39 -8.30 6.90 -5.41
N ALA A 40 -9.14 7.14 -6.44
CA ALA A 40 -9.66 6.04 -7.27
C ALA A 40 -8.59 5.28 -8.02
N GLY A 41 -7.45 5.91 -8.31
CA GLY A 41 -6.34 5.26 -9.02
C GLY A 41 -5.46 4.39 -8.12
N PHE A 42 -5.68 4.43 -6.81
CA PHE A 42 -4.80 3.73 -5.89
C PHE A 42 -4.84 2.20 -6.05
N GLU A 43 -6.02 1.62 -6.18
CA GLU A 43 -6.14 0.16 -6.25
C GLU A 43 -5.39 -0.42 -7.45
N PRO A 44 -5.63 0.03 -8.70
CA PRO A 44 -4.88 -0.52 -9.82
C PRO A 44 -3.38 -0.24 -9.72
N ASP A 45 -3.01 0.92 -9.16
CA ASP A 45 -1.59 1.27 -9.01
C ASP A 45 -0.89 0.38 -8.00
N VAL A 46 -1.52 0.12 -6.85
CA VAL A 46 -0.89 -0.71 -5.83
C VAL A 46 -0.79 -2.17 -6.27
N ARG A 47 -1.78 -2.65 -7.04
CA ARG A 47 -1.72 -4.00 -7.60
C ARG A 47 -0.55 -4.14 -8.56
N ALA A 48 -0.37 -3.18 -9.46
CA ALA A 48 0.72 -3.17 -10.42
C ALA A 48 2.07 -3.07 -9.70
N TRP A 49 2.17 -2.18 -8.73
CA TRP A 49 3.39 -1.97 -7.97
C TRP A 49 3.82 -3.22 -7.20
N CYS A 50 2.87 -3.91 -6.56
CA CYS A 50 3.19 -5.13 -5.84
C CYS A 50 3.67 -6.22 -6.80
N LYS A 51 3.04 -6.31 -7.97
CA LYS A 51 3.44 -7.28 -8.99
C LYS A 51 4.86 -7.00 -9.48
N GLU A 52 5.19 -5.74 -9.71
CA GLU A 52 6.51 -5.37 -10.21
C GLU A 52 7.62 -5.55 -9.18
N THR A 53 7.33 -5.25 -7.93
CA THR A 53 8.33 -5.30 -6.86
C THR A 53 8.44 -6.67 -6.21
N GLY A 54 7.45 -7.52 -6.41
CA GLY A 54 7.39 -8.82 -5.75
C GLY A 54 6.86 -8.77 -4.34
N ASN A 55 6.47 -7.60 -3.84
CA ASN A 55 5.80 -7.52 -2.54
C ASN A 55 4.43 -8.16 -2.64
N ILE A 56 3.95 -8.72 -1.55
CA ILE A 56 2.74 -9.52 -1.54
C ILE A 56 1.54 -8.66 -1.16
N LEU A 57 0.60 -8.51 -2.09
CA LEU A 57 -0.67 -7.85 -1.80
C LEU A 57 -1.60 -8.90 -1.22
N THR A 58 -1.75 -8.89 0.10
CA THR A 58 -2.50 -9.89 0.81
C THR A 58 -4.01 -9.65 0.72
N GLU A 59 -4.42 -8.39 0.76
CA GLU A 59 -5.83 -8.06 0.86
C GLU A 59 -6.09 -6.64 0.37
N ILE A 60 -7.26 -6.44 -0.22
CA ILE A 60 -7.79 -5.11 -0.55
C ILE A 60 -9.17 -5.00 0.07
N ASN A 61 -9.39 -3.99 0.88
CA ASN A 61 -10.69 -3.69 1.48
C ASN A 61 -11.15 -2.31 1.04
N LYS A 62 -12.40 -2.21 0.65
CA LYS A 62 -13.02 -0.94 0.26
C LYS A 62 -14.13 -0.56 1.20
N SER A 63 -14.13 0.70 1.65
CA SER A 63 -15.17 1.24 2.50
C SER A 63 -15.46 2.67 2.03
N GLY A 64 -16.58 2.87 1.34
CA GLY A 64 -16.89 4.16 0.74
C GLY A 64 -15.80 4.56 -0.27
N LYS A 65 -15.15 5.68 -0.03
CA LYS A 65 -14.07 6.17 -0.89
C LYS A 65 -12.71 5.61 -0.49
N ASP A 66 -12.61 4.99 0.68
CA ASP A 66 -11.35 4.51 1.21
C ASP A 66 -11.02 3.12 0.69
N THR A 67 -9.80 2.94 0.24
CA THR A 67 -9.27 1.63 -0.14
C THR A 67 -8.10 1.33 0.78
N THR A 68 -8.15 0.18 1.45
CA THR A 68 -7.05 -0.26 2.30
C THR A 68 -6.37 -1.46 1.65
N ALA A 69 -5.08 -1.33 1.41
CA ALA A 69 -4.27 -2.41 0.86
C ALA A 69 -3.39 -2.97 1.96
N VAL A 70 -3.44 -4.28 2.16
CA VAL A 70 -2.58 -4.97 3.11
C VAL A 70 -1.44 -5.60 2.34
N ILE A 71 -0.22 -5.12 2.59
CA ILE A 71 0.96 -5.49 1.82
C ILE A 71 2.00 -6.10 2.75
N THR A 72 2.53 -7.24 2.36
CA THR A 72 3.63 -7.87 3.10
C THR A 72 4.92 -7.69 2.31
N LYS A 73 5.96 -7.20 2.97
CA LYS A 73 7.25 -7.02 2.31
C LYS A 73 7.85 -8.36 1.95
N LYS A 74 8.31 -8.44 0.74
CA LYS A 74 8.99 -9.62 0.20
C LYS A 74 10.31 -9.95 0.93
#